data_86fc4590527adfb5a1cca8183ec93ec5
#
_entry.id   86fc4590527adfb5a1cca8183ec93ec5
#
_cell.length_a   1.000
_cell.length_b   1.000
_cell.length_c   1.000
_cell.angle_alpha   90.00
_cell.angle_beta   90.00
_cell.angle_gamma   90.00
#
_symmetry.space_group_name_H-M   'P 1'
#
loop_
_entity.id
_entity.type
_entity.pdbx_description
1 polymer ?
#
loop_
_entity_poly.entity_id
_entity_poly.type
_entity_poly.pdbx_seq_one_letter_code
_entity_poly.pdbx_strand_id
1 'polypeptide(L)'
;EGYSVGKEVVILGSGDIGLIMARRMTLEGAKVKVVAELMPYSGGLKRNIVQCLDDYDIPLKLSHTVTEIHGKERVTGITIAEVDGNRKPIPGTEEYYSCDTLLLSVGLIPENELTKGIGVSMNRITSGPNVNDHLQTEAEGVFACGNVLHVHDLVDYVSEEANLAGKNAAAYV
;
A
#
# COMPACT_ATOMS: atom_id res chain seq x y z
N GLU A 1 -17.91 -10.48 -0.29
CA GLU A 1 -17.87 -11.15 -1.62
C GLU A 1 -17.77 -12.68 -1.54
N GLY A 2 -17.69 -13.28 -0.34
CA GLY A 2 -17.71 -14.74 -0.14
C GLY A 2 -16.39 -15.47 -0.38
N TYR A 3 -15.30 -14.76 -0.64
CA TYR A 3 -13.97 -15.38 -0.75
C TYR A 3 -13.37 -15.67 0.63
N SER A 4 -12.79 -16.86 0.79
CA SER A 4 -12.02 -17.19 1.98
C SER A 4 -10.65 -16.54 1.92
N VAL A 5 -10.32 -15.73 2.92
CA VAL A 5 -9.02 -15.02 3.05
C VAL A 5 -8.03 -15.89 3.75
N GLY A 6 -7.92 -17.08 3.78
CA GLY A 6 -6.91 -17.91 4.41
C GLY A 6 -6.93 -17.89 5.95
N LYS A 7 -6.09 -18.73 6.54
CA LYS A 7 -6.04 -18.97 7.99
C LYS A 7 -4.74 -18.51 8.63
N GLU A 8 -3.64 -18.52 7.88
CA GLU A 8 -2.31 -18.14 8.34
C GLU A 8 -1.78 -17.01 7.47
N VAL A 9 -1.62 -15.83 8.06
CA VAL A 9 -1.39 -14.57 7.35
C VAL A 9 -0.05 -13.97 7.75
N VAL A 10 0.68 -13.49 6.75
CA VAL A 10 1.81 -12.58 6.92
C VAL A 10 1.46 -11.26 6.26
N ILE A 11 1.88 -10.14 6.84
CA ILE A 11 1.62 -8.80 6.31
C ILE A 11 2.95 -8.11 6.03
N LEU A 12 3.10 -7.53 4.85
CA LEU A 12 4.22 -6.66 4.51
C LEU A 12 3.75 -5.21 4.49
N GLY A 13 4.37 -4.39 5.34
CA GLY A 13 4.06 -2.98 5.54
C GLY A 13 3.27 -2.72 6.82
N SER A 14 3.75 -1.76 7.62
CA SER A 14 3.20 -1.36 8.92
C SER A 14 2.60 0.05 8.91
N GLY A 15 2.12 0.50 7.76
CA GLY A 15 1.22 1.65 7.69
C GLY A 15 -0.12 1.35 8.37
N ASP A 16 -0.95 2.36 8.60
CA ASP A 16 -2.22 2.20 9.35
C ASP A 16 -3.11 1.09 8.77
N ILE A 17 -3.19 0.97 7.46
CA ILE A 17 -4.00 -0.09 6.82
C ILE A 17 -3.45 -1.47 7.15
N GLY A 18 -2.13 -1.70 7.08
CA GLY A 18 -1.51 -2.97 7.44
C GLY A 18 -1.78 -3.37 8.89
N LEU A 19 -1.66 -2.40 9.81
CA LEU A 19 -1.95 -2.60 11.23
C LEU A 19 -3.44 -2.92 11.49
N ILE A 20 -4.34 -2.14 10.90
CA ILE A 20 -5.80 -2.36 11.03
C ILE A 20 -6.18 -3.72 10.46
N MET A 21 -5.61 -4.12 9.34
CA MET A 21 -5.88 -5.43 8.73
C MET A 21 -5.32 -6.57 9.56
N ALA A 22 -4.17 -6.41 10.22
CA ALA A 22 -3.65 -7.42 11.16
C ALA A 22 -4.67 -7.72 12.26
N ARG A 23 -5.20 -6.68 12.90
CA ARG A 23 -6.28 -6.81 13.89
C ARG A 23 -7.54 -7.43 13.28
N ARG A 24 -7.98 -6.94 12.14
CA ARG A 24 -9.21 -7.42 11.49
C ARG A 24 -9.13 -8.90 11.15
N MET A 25 -8.03 -9.34 10.55
CA MET A 25 -7.82 -10.76 10.21
C MET A 25 -7.84 -11.64 11.45
N THR A 26 -7.24 -11.18 12.55
CA THR A 26 -7.26 -11.91 13.84
C THR A 26 -8.68 -12.04 14.39
N LEU A 27 -9.47 -10.96 14.33
CA LEU A 27 -10.88 -10.99 14.77
C LEU A 27 -11.76 -11.90 13.92
N GLU A 28 -11.44 -12.08 12.64
CA GLU A 28 -12.11 -13.02 11.72
C GLU A 28 -11.59 -14.47 11.88
N GLY A 29 -10.71 -14.73 12.86
CA GLY A 29 -10.24 -16.06 13.21
C GLY A 29 -9.00 -16.53 12.43
N ALA A 30 -8.35 -15.67 11.67
CA ALA A 30 -7.04 -15.97 11.09
C ALA A 30 -5.92 -15.76 12.11
N LYS A 31 -4.81 -16.47 11.92
CA LYS A 31 -3.58 -16.27 12.70
C LYS A 31 -2.62 -15.37 11.92
N VAL A 32 -2.48 -14.14 12.34
CA VAL A 32 -1.43 -13.25 11.81
C VAL A 32 -0.11 -13.61 12.48
N LYS A 33 0.86 -14.07 11.70
CA LYS A 33 2.14 -14.59 12.21
C LYS A 33 3.16 -13.50 12.45
N VAL A 34 3.19 -12.50 11.56
CA VAL A 34 4.13 -11.39 11.63
C VAL A 34 3.66 -10.25 10.72
N VAL A 35 3.97 -9.03 11.12
CA VAL A 35 3.98 -7.85 10.26
C VAL A 35 5.44 -7.48 10.00
N ALA A 36 5.88 -7.52 8.76
CA ALA A 36 7.21 -7.09 8.35
C ALA A 36 7.18 -5.66 7.81
N GLU A 37 8.17 -4.86 8.18
CA GLU A 37 8.30 -3.46 7.77
C GLU A 37 9.70 -3.20 7.24
N LEU A 38 9.78 -2.67 6.03
CA LEU A 38 11.04 -2.34 5.36
C LEU A 38 11.84 -1.27 6.11
N MET A 39 11.14 -0.30 6.71
CA MET A 39 11.76 0.81 7.43
C MET A 39 12.13 0.40 8.86
N PRO A 40 13.10 1.09 9.49
CA PRO A 40 13.46 0.87 10.90
C PRO A 40 12.41 1.43 11.87
N TYR A 41 11.25 1.85 11.37
CA TYR A 41 10.12 2.36 12.14
C TYR A 41 8.81 2.03 11.44
N SER A 42 7.72 1.92 12.19
CA SER A 42 6.38 1.79 11.63
C SER A 42 5.87 3.13 11.10
N GLY A 43 5.26 3.12 9.91
CA GLY A 43 4.58 4.29 9.34
C GLY A 43 3.19 4.55 9.91
N GLY A 44 2.64 3.61 10.69
CA GLY A 44 1.32 3.74 11.29
C GLY A 44 1.32 4.54 12.60
N LEU A 45 0.15 5.01 13.00
CA LEU A 45 -0.04 5.72 14.25
C LEU A 45 0.26 4.82 15.46
N LYS A 46 0.92 5.37 16.48
CA LYS A 46 1.29 4.62 17.70
C LYS A 46 0.10 3.89 18.34
N ARG A 47 -1.09 4.51 18.36
CA ARG A 47 -2.32 3.89 18.88
C ARG A 47 -2.68 2.61 18.09
N ASN A 48 -2.45 2.60 16.79
CA ASN A 48 -2.75 1.43 15.93
C ASN A 48 -1.71 0.33 16.14
N ILE A 49 -0.45 0.65 16.44
CA ILE A 49 0.55 -0.36 16.83
C ILE A 49 0.04 -1.09 18.09
N VAL A 50 -0.32 -0.35 19.14
CA VAL A 50 -0.83 -0.94 20.39
C VAL A 50 -2.10 -1.75 20.14
N GLN A 51 -3.15 -1.11 19.58
CA GLN A 51 -4.48 -1.73 19.47
C GLN A 51 -4.58 -2.82 18.40
N CYS A 52 -3.66 -2.87 17.46
CA CYS A 52 -3.72 -3.82 16.36
C CYS A 52 -2.65 -4.90 16.41
N LEU A 53 -1.53 -4.67 17.09
CA LEU A 53 -0.46 -5.65 17.22
C LEU A 53 -0.25 -6.06 18.67
N ASP A 54 0.05 -5.12 19.58
CA ASP A 54 0.42 -5.45 20.96
C ASP A 54 -0.73 -6.15 21.71
N ASP A 55 -1.98 -5.67 21.56
CA ASP A 55 -3.17 -6.27 22.18
C ASP A 55 -3.47 -7.71 21.69
N TYR A 56 -2.85 -8.14 20.58
CA TYR A 56 -3.04 -9.44 19.96
C TYR A 56 -1.75 -10.28 19.88
N ASP A 57 -0.68 -9.84 20.53
CA ASP A 57 0.62 -10.51 20.51
C ASP A 57 1.16 -10.76 19.07
N ILE A 58 0.87 -9.85 18.13
CA ILE A 58 1.33 -9.95 16.75
C ILE A 58 2.73 -9.33 16.63
N PRO A 59 3.76 -10.10 16.24
CA PRO A 59 5.13 -9.59 16.11
C PRO A 59 5.24 -8.53 15.01
N LEU A 60 5.92 -7.42 15.29
CA LEU A 60 6.35 -6.43 14.31
C LEU A 60 7.86 -6.55 14.10
N LYS A 61 8.28 -6.86 12.87
CA LYS A 61 9.68 -6.92 12.46
C LYS A 61 10.02 -5.72 11.59
N LEU A 62 10.72 -4.76 12.20
CA LEU A 62 11.25 -3.58 11.51
C LEU A 62 12.53 -3.93 10.75
N SER A 63 12.88 -3.15 9.72
CA SER A 63 14.01 -3.40 8.84
C SER A 63 13.99 -4.80 8.21
N HIS A 64 12.80 -5.30 7.86
CA HIS A 64 12.62 -6.59 7.20
C HIS A 64 11.77 -6.45 5.93
N THR A 65 12.06 -7.29 4.95
CA THR A 65 11.26 -7.38 3.72
C THR A 65 11.05 -8.82 3.30
N VAL A 66 10.05 -9.05 2.47
CA VAL A 66 9.82 -10.36 1.82
C VAL A 66 10.86 -10.52 0.70
N THR A 67 11.59 -11.63 0.75
CA THR A 67 12.60 -11.98 -0.26
C THR A 67 12.13 -13.09 -1.19
N GLU A 68 11.22 -13.96 -0.72
CA GLU A 68 10.69 -15.04 -1.53
C GLU A 68 9.25 -15.37 -1.13
N ILE A 69 8.42 -15.68 -2.13
CA ILE A 69 7.05 -16.16 -1.98
C ILE A 69 6.99 -17.60 -2.49
N HIS A 70 6.63 -18.53 -1.63
CA HIS A 70 6.56 -19.95 -1.94
C HIS A 70 5.14 -20.37 -2.34
N GLY A 71 5.06 -21.32 -3.27
CA GLY A 71 3.80 -21.84 -3.82
C GLY A 71 3.59 -21.45 -5.29
N LYS A 72 2.73 -22.18 -5.98
CA LYS A 72 2.40 -21.92 -7.40
C LYS A 72 0.95 -21.48 -7.58
N GLU A 73 0.00 -22.32 -7.16
CA GLU A 73 -1.42 -22.03 -7.27
C GLU A 73 -1.92 -21.17 -6.08
N ARG A 74 -1.31 -21.36 -4.92
CA ARG A 74 -1.57 -20.61 -3.69
C ARG A 74 -0.26 -20.44 -2.92
N VAL A 75 -0.17 -19.35 -2.16
CA VAL A 75 0.93 -19.14 -1.22
C VAL A 75 0.95 -20.27 -0.18
N THR A 76 2.10 -20.88 0.03
CA THR A 76 2.35 -21.91 1.05
C THR A 76 3.32 -21.44 2.13
N GLY A 77 3.97 -20.33 1.90
CA GLY A 77 4.88 -19.68 2.83
C GLY A 77 5.59 -18.50 2.20
N ILE A 78 6.27 -17.74 3.01
CA ILE A 78 7.15 -16.67 2.59
C ILE A 78 8.46 -16.72 3.35
N THR A 79 9.50 -16.18 2.74
CA THR A 79 10.77 -15.88 3.40
C THR A 79 10.91 -14.38 3.55
N ILE A 80 11.19 -13.92 4.77
CA ILE A 80 11.59 -12.53 5.02
C ILE A 80 13.06 -12.49 5.40
N ALA A 81 13.72 -11.34 5.20
CA ALA A 81 15.09 -11.11 5.64
C ALA A 81 15.26 -9.69 6.19
N GLU A 82 16.19 -9.51 7.08
CA GLU A 82 16.62 -8.19 7.53
C GLU A 82 17.24 -7.41 6.36
N VAL A 83 17.08 -6.08 6.36
CA VAL A 83 17.66 -5.21 5.35
C VAL A 83 18.68 -4.24 5.94
N ASP A 84 19.69 -3.93 5.13
CA ASP A 84 20.70 -2.93 5.46
C ASP A 84 20.19 -1.49 5.33
N GLY A 85 21.04 -0.50 5.63
CA GLY A 85 20.71 0.92 5.50
C GLY A 85 20.37 1.37 4.06
N ASN A 86 20.67 0.56 3.05
CA ASN A 86 20.30 0.77 1.65
C ASN A 86 19.05 -0.03 1.25
N ARG A 87 18.35 -0.62 2.22
CA ARG A 87 17.15 -1.46 2.05
C ARG A 87 17.39 -2.73 1.22
N LYS A 88 18.63 -3.26 1.25
CA LYS A 88 18.97 -4.52 0.58
C LYS A 88 18.95 -5.66 1.60
N PRO A 89 18.37 -6.81 1.26
CA PRO A 89 18.38 -7.98 2.13
C PRO A 89 19.78 -8.40 2.52
N ILE A 90 19.97 -8.69 3.80
CA ILE A 90 21.24 -9.16 4.37
C ILE A 90 21.26 -10.69 4.30
N PRO A 91 22.18 -11.31 3.53
CA PRO A 91 22.28 -12.77 3.46
C PRO A 91 22.54 -13.42 4.82
N GLY A 92 21.86 -14.53 5.10
CA GLY A 92 21.98 -15.27 6.35
C GLY A 92 21.03 -14.82 7.46
N THR A 93 20.12 -13.86 7.15
CA THR A 93 19.08 -13.39 8.07
C THR A 93 17.69 -13.89 7.67
N GLU A 94 17.61 -14.81 6.71
CA GLU A 94 16.37 -15.30 6.16
C GLU A 94 15.58 -16.08 7.21
N GLU A 95 14.30 -15.75 7.34
CA GLU A 95 13.32 -16.43 8.19
C GLU A 95 12.15 -16.89 7.35
N TYR A 96 11.84 -18.17 7.43
CA TYR A 96 10.68 -18.76 6.75
C TYR A 96 9.44 -18.75 7.64
N TYR A 97 8.33 -18.32 7.08
CA TYR A 97 6.99 -18.37 7.68
C TYR A 97 6.06 -19.18 6.79
N SER A 98 5.57 -20.34 7.29
CA SER A 98 4.46 -21.00 6.61
C SER A 98 3.22 -20.12 6.70
N CYS A 99 2.57 -19.88 5.58
CA CYS A 99 1.33 -19.10 5.53
C CYS A 99 0.58 -19.43 4.23
N ASP A 100 -0.71 -19.18 4.23
CA ASP A 100 -1.56 -19.33 3.05
C ASP A 100 -1.99 -18.00 2.45
N THR A 101 -1.58 -16.90 3.08
CA THR A 101 -1.92 -15.54 2.65
C THR A 101 -0.80 -14.55 2.98
N LEU A 102 -0.41 -13.78 1.98
CA LEU A 102 0.45 -12.60 2.13
C LEU A 102 -0.38 -11.36 1.81
N LEU A 103 -0.53 -10.46 2.76
CA LEU A 103 -1.13 -9.13 2.55
C LEU A 103 -0.05 -8.09 2.30
N LEU A 104 -0.24 -7.29 1.28
CA LEU A 104 0.66 -6.20 0.92
C LEU A 104 0.04 -4.86 1.34
N SER A 105 0.70 -4.16 2.25
CA SER A 105 0.37 -2.79 2.67
C SER A 105 1.55 -1.86 2.40
N VAL A 106 2.00 -1.84 1.15
CA VAL A 106 3.24 -1.21 0.70
C VAL A 106 3.02 0.10 -0.06
N GLY A 107 1.85 0.69 0.08
CA GLY A 107 1.42 1.90 -0.61
C GLY A 107 0.62 1.63 -1.87
N LEU A 108 0.11 2.71 -2.43
CA LEU A 108 -0.68 2.72 -3.66
C LEU A 108 0.14 3.30 -4.81
N ILE A 109 -0.18 2.88 -6.03
CA ILE A 109 0.35 3.46 -7.26
C ILE A 109 -0.84 4.06 -8.02
N PRO A 110 -0.77 5.33 -8.47
CA PRO A 110 -1.80 5.93 -9.31
C PRO A 110 -2.09 5.08 -10.55
N GLU A 111 -3.36 4.69 -10.74
CA GLU A 111 -3.79 3.89 -11.90
C GLU A 111 -4.05 4.81 -13.08
N ASN A 112 -3.24 4.70 -14.11
CA ASN A 112 -3.22 5.61 -15.25
C ASN A 112 -3.17 4.90 -16.62
N GLU A 113 -3.70 3.69 -16.76
CA GLU A 113 -3.74 3.00 -18.04
C GLU A 113 -4.54 3.78 -19.09
N LEU A 114 -5.72 4.28 -18.72
CA LEU A 114 -6.58 5.09 -19.61
C LEU A 114 -5.90 6.41 -19.97
N THR A 115 -5.31 7.09 -18.99
CA THR A 115 -4.62 8.38 -19.20
C THR A 115 -3.42 8.22 -20.13
N LYS A 116 -2.64 7.15 -19.98
CA LYS A 116 -1.55 6.79 -20.89
C LYS A 116 -2.06 6.45 -22.29
N GLY A 117 -3.21 5.76 -22.36
CA GLY A 117 -3.84 5.36 -23.63
C GLY A 117 -4.22 6.53 -24.54
N ILE A 118 -4.49 7.70 -23.98
CA ILE A 118 -4.75 8.94 -24.74
C ILE A 118 -3.49 9.82 -24.95
N GLY A 119 -2.32 9.31 -24.57
CA GLY A 119 -1.03 9.95 -24.84
C GLY A 119 -0.59 11.02 -23.85
N VAL A 120 -1.26 11.16 -22.69
CA VAL A 120 -0.89 12.11 -21.64
C VAL A 120 0.42 11.71 -20.97
N SER A 121 1.33 12.68 -20.80
CA SER A 121 2.62 12.46 -20.15
C SER A 121 2.47 12.26 -18.63
N MET A 122 3.29 11.35 -18.07
CA MET A 122 3.28 11.01 -16.64
C MET A 122 4.42 11.69 -15.89
N ASN A 123 4.13 12.17 -14.70
CA ASN A 123 5.12 12.66 -13.76
C ASN A 123 5.90 11.49 -13.16
N ARG A 124 7.24 11.55 -13.20
CA ARG A 124 8.11 10.46 -12.72
C ARG A 124 8.14 10.30 -11.20
N ILE A 125 7.74 11.35 -10.46
CA ILE A 125 7.76 11.33 -8.99
C ILE A 125 6.45 10.78 -8.46
N THR A 126 5.31 11.32 -8.95
CA THR A 126 3.98 10.95 -8.48
C THR A 126 3.39 9.74 -9.19
N SER A 127 3.89 9.39 -10.37
CA SER A 127 3.32 8.40 -11.29
C SER A 127 1.92 8.77 -11.81
N GLY A 128 1.45 9.98 -11.54
CA GLY A 128 0.21 10.54 -12.08
C GLY A 128 0.46 11.35 -13.35
N PRO A 129 -0.60 11.83 -14.03
CA PRO A 129 -0.46 12.71 -15.19
C PRO A 129 0.14 14.06 -14.81
N ASN A 130 0.84 14.69 -15.76
CA ASN A 130 1.20 16.09 -15.64
C ASN A 130 -0.03 16.95 -15.86
N VAL A 131 -0.28 17.90 -14.94
CA VAL A 131 -1.40 18.84 -15.01
C VAL A 131 -0.91 20.27 -14.77
N ASN A 132 -1.69 21.23 -15.25
CA ASN A 132 -1.50 22.65 -14.94
C ASN A 132 -2.21 23.04 -13.61
N ASP A 133 -2.19 24.33 -13.25
CA ASP A 133 -2.80 24.85 -12.02
C ASP A 133 -4.34 24.70 -11.99
N HIS A 134 -4.97 24.39 -13.12
CA HIS A 134 -6.39 24.09 -13.23
C HIS A 134 -6.70 22.59 -13.21
N LEU A 135 -5.71 21.75 -12.92
CA LEU A 135 -5.79 20.29 -12.94
C LEU A 135 -6.12 19.71 -14.34
N GLN A 136 -5.91 20.48 -15.39
CA GLN A 136 -6.05 20.04 -16.78
C GLN A 136 -4.73 19.42 -17.25
N THR A 137 -4.82 18.30 -17.93
CA THR A 137 -3.70 17.63 -18.58
C THR A 137 -3.32 18.36 -19.88
N GLU A 138 -2.27 17.91 -20.54
CA GLU A 138 -1.91 18.38 -21.89
C GLU A 138 -2.91 17.96 -22.98
N ALA A 139 -3.77 16.97 -22.69
CA ALA A 139 -4.90 16.63 -23.56
C ALA A 139 -6.06 17.58 -23.27
N GLU A 140 -6.52 18.28 -24.29
CA GLU A 140 -7.59 19.29 -24.20
C GLU A 140 -8.88 18.69 -23.64
N GLY A 141 -9.49 19.36 -22.64
CA GLY A 141 -10.72 18.92 -21.98
C GLY A 141 -10.56 17.74 -21.02
N VAL A 142 -9.33 17.26 -20.77
CA VAL A 142 -9.05 16.17 -19.83
C VAL A 142 -8.45 16.72 -18.55
N PHE A 143 -9.12 16.46 -17.42
CA PHE A 143 -8.72 16.88 -16.09
C PHE A 143 -8.41 15.64 -15.24
N ALA A 144 -7.49 15.77 -14.28
CA ALA A 144 -7.13 14.70 -13.37
C ALA A 144 -7.05 15.19 -11.92
N CYS A 145 -7.60 14.40 -10.98
CA CYS A 145 -7.57 14.71 -9.56
C CYS A 145 -7.63 13.43 -8.73
N GLY A 146 -7.32 13.54 -7.44
CA GLY A 146 -7.33 12.44 -6.48
C GLY A 146 -6.20 11.45 -6.72
N ASN A 147 -6.38 10.20 -6.27
CA ASN A 147 -5.31 9.19 -6.29
C ASN A 147 -4.83 8.79 -7.69
N VAL A 148 -5.50 9.18 -8.74
CA VAL A 148 -5.01 9.04 -10.12
C VAL A 148 -3.91 10.06 -10.44
N LEU A 149 -3.97 11.24 -9.81
CA LEU A 149 -2.97 12.30 -9.97
C LEU A 149 -1.77 12.09 -9.05
N HIS A 150 -2.02 11.89 -7.78
CA HIS A 150 -1.05 11.43 -6.78
C HIS A 150 -1.77 10.84 -5.57
N VAL A 151 -1.09 9.99 -4.82
CA VAL A 151 -1.72 9.35 -3.63
C VAL A 151 -1.79 10.35 -2.50
N HIS A 152 -3.00 10.54 -1.96
CA HIS A 152 -3.26 11.38 -0.80
C HIS A 152 -3.34 10.55 0.49
N ASP A 153 -2.87 11.11 1.60
CA ASP A 153 -3.00 10.49 2.93
C ASP A 153 -4.40 10.65 3.52
N LEU A 154 -5.12 11.72 3.16
CA LEU A 154 -6.45 12.04 3.68
C LEU A 154 -7.44 12.28 2.55
N VAL A 155 -8.64 11.71 2.70
CA VAL A 155 -9.75 11.89 1.74
C VAL A 155 -10.23 13.34 1.64
N ASP A 156 -10.00 14.15 2.66
CA ASP A 156 -10.35 15.58 2.66
C ASP A 156 -9.61 16.32 1.52
N TYR A 157 -8.31 16.04 1.34
CA TYR A 157 -7.51 16.61 0.24
C TYR A 157 -7.99 16.12 -1.12
N VAL A 158 -8.38 14.84 -1.22
CA VAL A 158 -8.99 14.30 -2.45
C VAL A 158 -10.27 15.08 -2.81
N SER A 159 -11.10 15.38 -1.82
CA SER A 159 -12.35 16.11 -2.00
C SER A 159 -12.14 17.56 -2.41
N GLU A 160 -11.17 18.24 -1.81
CA GLU A 160 -10.78 19.61 -2.18
C GLU A 160 -10.25 19.69 -3.61
N GLU A 161 -9.34 18.79 -3.97
CA GLU A 161 -8.77 18.70 -5.31
C GLU A 161 -9.83 18.36 -6.36
N ALA A 162 -10.73 17.40 -6.07
CA ALA A 162 -11.83 17.05 -6.95
C ALA A 162 -12.81 18.22 -7.17
N ASN A 163 -13.09 19.01 -6.13
CA ASN A 163 -13.90 20.21 -6.23
C ASN A 163 -13.25 21.25 -7.15
N LEU A 164 -11.94 21.45 -7.02
CA LEU A 164 -11.19 22.36 -7.91
C LEU A 164 -11.21 21.88 -9.36
N ALA A 165 -10.94 20.59 -9.59
CA ALA A 165 -10.98 19.99 -10.93
C ALA A 165 -12.38 20.12 -11.56
N GLY A 166 -13.43 19.85 -10.80
CA GLY A 166 -14.82 19.96 -11.27
C GLY A 166 -15.21 21.38 -11.64
N LYS A 167 -14.81 22.38 -10.85
CA LYS A 167 -15.02 23.81 -11.18
C LYS A 167 -14.29 24.22 -12.46
N ASN A 168 -13.05 23.80 -12.61
CA ASN A 168 -12.26 24.13 -13.78
C ASN A 168 -12.77 23.43 -15.04
N ALA A 169 -13.20 22.17 -14.93
CA ALA A 169 -13.84 21.45 -16.02
C ALA A 169 -15.17 22.10 -16.45
N ALA A 170 -15.99 22.55 -15.50
CA ALA A 170 -17.23 23.25 -15.79
C ALA A 170 -16.99 24.63 -16.44
N ALA A 171 -15.91 25.31 -16.12
CA ALA A 171 -15.55 26.58 -16.73
C ALA A 171 -14.94 26.41 -18.13
N TYR A 172 -14.43 25.23 -18.45
CA TYR A 172 -13.88 24.89 -19.77
C TYR A 172 -14.98 24.68 -20.82
N VAL A 173 -16.14 24.18 -20.45
CA VAL A 173 -17.30 23.93 -21.34
C VAL A 173 -18.04 25.21 -21.63
#